data_ac68271883116a6b910df757e16b4d4d
#
_entry.id   ac68271883116a6b910df757e16b4d4d
#
_cell.length_a   1.000
_cell.length_b   1.000
_cell.length_c   1.000
_cell.angle_alpha   90.00
_cell.angle_beta   90.00
_cell.angle_gamma   90.00
#
_symmetry.space_group_name_H-M   'P 1'
#
loop_
_entity.id
_entity.type
_entity.pdbx_description
1 polymer ?
#
loop_
_entity_poly.entity_id
_entity_poly.type
_entity_poly.pdbx_seq_one_letter_code
_entity_poly.pdbx_strand_id
1 'polypeptide(L)'
;MISFKHKGDFSNTVKYFNKTKNIIKHIDFDKYGEAGVEALKSVTPYDTGLTASSWYYKISRTGKSVKIGFYNSNIHNGVPIAIILQYGHASKSGGFIAGKDYINPAIKGIFDDLLNNAWKEVIE
;
A
#
# COMPACT_ATOMS: atom_id res chain seq x y z
N MET A 1 -10.56 2.65 4.33
CA MET A 1 -9.20 2.29 4.77
C MET A 1 -8.71 1.10 3.97
N ILE A 2 -7.60 1.26 3.30
CA ILE A 2 -6.99 0.16 2.56
C ILE A 2 -5.87 -0.39 3.43
N SER A 3 -6.00 -1.63 3.84
CA SER A 3 -4.96 -2.34 4.57
C SER A 3 -4.45 -3.46 3.66
N PHE A 4 -3.21 -3.36 3.22
CA PHE A 4 -2.60 -4.41 2.44
C PHE A 4 -1.99 -5.45 3.37
N LYS A 5 -2.65 -6.60 3.44
CA LYS A 5 -2.02 -7.80 3.98
C LYS A 5 -1.66 -8.66 2.80
N HIS A 6 -0.39 -8.77 2.53
CA HIS A 6 0.08 -9.71 1.54
C HIS A 6 0.01 -11.11 2.14
N LYS A 7 -0.93 -11.92 1.66
CA LYS A 7 -0.97 -13.33 2.02
C LYS A 7 -0.04 -14.07 1.07
N GLY A 8 1.07 -14.54 1.57
CA GLY A 8 2.02 -15.28 0.79
C GLY A 8 3.15 -15.71 1.70
N ASP A 9 4.32 -15.87 1.15
CA ASP A 9 5.47 -16.38 1.88
C ASP A 9 6.14 -15.37 2.81
N PHE A 10 5.36 -14.39 3.30
CA PHE A 10 5.83 -13.49 4.34
C PHE A 10 6.23 -14.20 5.63
N SER A 11 5.71 -15.40 5.88
CA SER A 11 6.05 -16.14 7.10
C SER A 11 7.54 -16.40 7.24
N ASN A 12 8.22 -16.74 6.16
CA ASN A 12 9.66 -16.95 6.18
C ASN A 12 10.42 -15.62 6.35
N THR A 13 9.97 -14.57 5.71
CA THR A 13 10.54 -13.24 5.85
C THR A 13 10.37 -12.73 7.29
N VAL A 14 9.19 -12.93 7.87
CA VAL A 14 8.92 -12.55 9.27
C VAL A 14 9.80 -13.33 10.24
N LYS A 15 10.06 -14.62 10.00
CA LYS A 15 10.99 -15.40 10.82
C LYS A 15 12.41 -14.83 10.76
N TYR A 16 12.86 -14.42 9.58
CA TYR A 16 14.15 -13.76 9.44
C TYR A 16 14.19 -12.45 10.21
N PHE A 17 13.16 -11.64 10.12
CA PHE A 17 13.07 -10.39 10.87
C PHE A 17 13.08 -10.63 12.39
N ASN A 18 12.44 -11.69 12.85
CA ASN A 18 12.44 -12.05 14.28
C ASN A 18 13.84 -12.45 14.78
N LYS A 19 14.65 -13.07 13.92
CA LYS A 19 16.03 -13.41 14.26
C LYS A 19 16.98 -12.21 14.21
N THR A 20 16.63 -11.20 13.43
CA THR A 20 17.49 -10.05 13.13
C THR A 20 16.80 -8.75 13.53
N LYS A 21 16.32 -8.67 14.77
CA LYS A 21 15.59 -7.50 15.30
C LYS A 21 16.28 -6.16 15.04
N ASN A 22 17.60 -6.15 14.95
CA ASN A 22 18.36 -4.93 14.72
C ASN A 22 18.21 -4.43 13.28
N ILE A 23 17.96 -5.32 12.31
CA ILE A 23 17.82 -4.94 10.91
C ILE A 23 16.52 -4.18 10.69
N ILE A 24 15.41 -4.61 11.29
CA ILE A 24 14.12 -3.91 11.19
C ILE A 24 14.23 -2.47 11.69
N LYS A 25 15.03 -2.24 12.73
CA LYS A 25 15.23 -0.90 13.29
C LYS A 25 15.98 0.03 12.34
N HIS A 26 16.75 -0.51 11.40
CA HIS A 26 17.58 0.27 10.48
C HIS A 26 16.93 0.46 9.11
N ILE A 27 15.84 -0.25 8.80
CA ILE A 27 15.12 -0.07 7.54
C ILE A 27 14.31 1.22 7.60
N ASP A 28 14.51 2.06 6.60
CA ASP A 28 13.74 3.29 6.43
C ASP A 28 12.39 2.98 5.78
N PHE A 29 11.40 2.65 6.61
CA PHE A 29 10.04 2.36 6.14
C PHE A 29 9.34 3.58 5.55
N ASP A 30 9.70 4.78 5.98
CA ASP A 30 9.15 6.01 5.41
C ASP A 30 9.49 6.15 3.93
N LYS A 31 10.67 5.73 3.52
CA LYS A 31 11.06 5.71 2.11
C LYS A 31 10.06 4.88 1.28
N TYR A 32 9.65 3.72 1.78
CA TYR A 32 8.70 2.85 1.08
C TYR A 32 7.27 3.38 1.15
N GLY A 33 6.92 4.02 2.27
CA GLY A 33 5.65 4.72 2.38
C GLY A 33 5.52 5.83 1.35
N GLU A 34 6.53 6.67 1.24
CA GLU A 34 6.57 7.75 0.25
C GLU A 34 6.56 7.22 -1.18
N ALA A 35 7.36 6.18 -1.46
CA ALA A 35 7.39 5.56 -2.78
C ALA A 35 6.04 4.93 -3.14
N GLY A 36 5.35 4.32 -2.17
CA GLY A 36 4.01 3.77 -2.35
C GLY A 36 2.97 4.85 -2.67
N VAL A 37 3.02 5.95 -1.96
CA VAL A 37 2.14 7.10 -2.23
C VAL A 37 2.36 7.63 -3.64
N GLU A 38 3.61 7.81 -4.06
CA GLU A 38 3.93 8.27 -5.42
C GLU A 38 3.47 7.27 -6.48
N ALA A 39 3.66 5.97 -6.24
CA ALA A 39 3.20 4.93 -7.16
C ALA A 39 1.67 4.94 -7.29
N LEU A 40 0.94 5.04 -6.17
CA LEU A 40 -0.52 5.12 -6.17
C LEU A 40 -1.02 6.37 -6.88
N LYS A 41 -0.38 7.51 -6.61
CA LYS A 41 -0.70 8.77 -7.27
C LYS A 41 -0.57 8.67 -8.78
N SER A 42 0.50 8.03 -9.25
CA SER A 42 0.78 7.94 -10.70
C SER A 42 -0.19 7.01 -11.45
N VAL A 43 -0.79 6.02 -10.77
CA VAL A 43 -1.68 5.04 -11.39
C VAL A 43 -3.15 5.30 -11.12
N THR A 44 -3.49 6.21 -10.21
CA THR A 44 -4.88 6.54 -9.89
C THR A 44 -5.56 7.14 -11.13
N PRO A 45 -6.72 6.59 -11.54
CA PRO A 45 -7.44 7.16 -12.68
C PRO A 45 -7.71 8.64 -12.48
N TYR A 46 -7.35 9.43 -13.47
CA TYR A 46 -7.48 10.89 -13.41
C TYR A 46 -8.92 11.31 -13.70
N ASP A 47 -9.59 11.89 -12.73
CA ASP A 47 -10.87 12.55 -12.91
C ASP A 47 -10.68 14.04 -12.64
N THR A 48 -10.48 14.43 -11.37
CA THR A 48 -10.19 15.83 -11.01
C THR A 48 -8.76 16.02 -10.50
N GLY A 49 -8.00 14.95 -10.37
CA GLY A 49 -6.69 14.96 -9.72
C GLY A 49 -6.75 14.94 -8.21
N LEU A 50 -7.92 15.17 -7.62
CA LEU A 50 -8.07 15.21 -6.16
C LEU A 50 -7.81 13.83 -5.52
N THR A 51 -8.34 12.77 -6.11
CA THR A 51 -8.13 11.42 -5.59
C THR A 51 -6.65 11.05 -5.65
N ALA A 52 -5.99 11.32 -6.77
CA ALA A 52 -4.56 11.05 -6.92
C ALA A 52 -3.71 11.80 -5.89
N SER A 53 -4.05 13.04 -5.59
CA SER A 53 -3.30 13.88 -4.66
C SER A 53 -3.65 13.66 -3.19
N SER A 54 -4.62 12.79 -2.90
CA SER A 54 -5.12 12.56 -1.55
C SER A 54 -4.56 11.31 -0.87
N TRP A 55 -3.64 10.62 -1.51
CA TRP A 55 -2.98 9.45 -0.92
C TRP A 55 -2.02 9.86 0.18
N TYR A 56 -2.00 9.07 1.26
CA TYR A 56 -1.03 9.20 2.34
C TYR A 56 -0.76 7.83 2.96
N TYR A 57 0.30 7.74 3.74
CA TYR A 57 0.65 6.49 4.40
C TYR A 57 0.79 6.71 5.91
N LYS A 58 0.67 5.61 6.65
CA LYS A 58 0.97 5.56 8.08
C LYS A 58 1.78 4.31 8.38
N ILE A 59 2.75 4.45 9.27
CA ILE A 59 3.56 3.34 9.75
C ILE A 59 3.17 3.07 11.20
N SER A 60 2.84 1.81 11.48
CA SER A 60 2.55 1.33 12.82
C SER A 60 3.60 0.30 13.22
N ARG A 61 4.17 0.47 14.40
CA ARG A 61 5.14 -0.47 14.97
C ARG A 61 4.53 -1.09 16.22
N THR A 62 4.47 -2.42 16.25
CA THR A 62 3.98 -3.17 17.40
C THR A 62 4.97 -4.29 17.69
N GLY A 63 5.76 -4.12 18.78
CA GLY A 63 6.72 -5.13 19.17
C GLY A 63 7.65 -5.57 18.05
N LYS A 64 7.35 -6.72 17.44
CA LYS A 64 8.18 -7.34 16.40
C LYS A 64 7.70 -7.09 14.98
N SER A 65 6.60 -6.34 14.80
CA SER A 65 6.02 -6.14 13.47
C SER A 65 5.95 -4.67 13.11
N VAL A 66 6.06 -4.40 11.81
CA VAL A 66 5.88 -3.08 11.22
C VAL A 66 4.80 -3.20 10.15
N LYS A 67 3.86 -2.26 10.17
CA LYS A 67 2.76 -2.22 9.21
C LYS A 67 2.80 -0.87 8.50
N ILE A 68 2.77 -0.90 7.18
CA ILE A 68 2.60 0.30 6.37
C ILE A 68 1.18 0.28 5.82
N GLY A 69 0.38 1.29 6.18
CA GLY A 69 -0.97 1.45 5.66
C GLY A 69 -1.03 2.59 4.66
N PHE A 70 -1.76 2.39 3.58
CA PHE A 70 -2.03 3.43 2.59
C PHE A 70 -3.49 3.83 2.65
N TYR A 71 -3.73 5.14 2.67
CA TYR A 71 -5.06 5.70 2.87
C TYR A 71 -5.29 6.82 1.86
N ASN A 72 -6.56 7.07 1.57
CA ASN A 72 -6.93 8.20 0.72
C ASN A 72 -7.95 9.07 1.47
N SER A 73 -7.66 10.36 1.55
CA SER A 73 -8.50 11.31 2.29
C SER A 73 -9.69 11.83 1.48
N ASN A 74 -9.77 11.51 0.18
CA ASN A 74 -10.91 11.89 -0.64
C ASN A 74 -12.06 10.91 -0.41
N ILE A 75 -12.88 11.20 0.60
CA ILE A 75 -13.98 10.36 1.05
C ILE A 75 -15.29 11.03 0.68
N HIS A 76 -16.21 10.26 0.08
CA HIS A 76 -17.55 10.72 -0.24
C HIS A 76 -18.59 9.72 0.29
N ASN A 77 -19.56 10.20 1.08
CA ASN A 77 -20.55 9.37 1.74
C ASN A 77 -19.92 8.20 2.53
N GLY A 78 -18.84 8.48 3.24
CA GLY A 78 -18.14 7.51 4.08
C GLY A 78 -17.26 6.51 3.32
N VAL A 79 -17.16 6.61 1.99
CA VAL A 79 -16.36 5.70 1.17
C VAL A 79 -15.25 6.45 0.45
N PRO A 80 -13.98 6.00 0.54
CA PRO A 80 -12.91 6.58 -0.25
C PRO A 80 -13.16 6.37 -1.75
N ILE A 81 -13.08 7.45 -2.51
CA ILE A 81 -13.27 7.39 -3.97
C ILE A 81 -12.26 6.46 -4.62
N ALA A 82 -11.03 6.40 -4.11
CA ALA A 82 -10.00 5.51 -4.62
C ALA A 82 -10.42 4.04 -4.64
N ILE A 83 -11.18 3.60 -3.65
CA ILE A 83 -11.69 2.22 -3.57
C ILE A 83 -12.78 1.98 -4.60
N ILE A 84 -13.66 2.95 -4.81
CA ILE A 84 -14.70 2.87 -5.83
C ILE A 84 -14.07 2.71 -7.23
N LEU A 85 -12.99 3.43 -7.50
CA LEU A 85 -12.28 3.32 -8.77
C LEU A 85 -11.62 1.94 -8.95
N GLN A 86 -11.18 1.32 -7.85
CA GLN A 86 -10.58 0.00 -7.87
C GLN A 86 -11.62 -1.11 -8.15
N TYR A 87 -12.75 -1.07 -7.48
CA TYR A 87 -13.73 -2.17 -7.49
C TYR A 87 -14.96 -1.90 -8.36
N GLY A 88 -15.15 -0.67 -8.78
CA GLY A 88 -16.33 -0.29 -9.54
C GLY A 88 -17.49 0.16 -8.65
N HIS A 89 -18.53 0.65 -9.28
CA HIS A 89 -19.69 1.19 -8.57
C HIS A 89 -20.93 1.23 -9.45
N ALA A 90 -22.11 1.35 -8.83
CA ALA A 90 -23.36 1.55 -9.54
C ALA A 90 -23.40 2.94 -10.18
N SER A 91 -23.85 3.02 -11.42
CA SER A 91 -24.05 4.30 -12.09
C SER A 91 -25.41 4.92 -11.74
N LYS A 92 -25.52 6.23 -11.91
CA LYS A 92 -26.79 6.95 -11.68
C LYS A 92 -27.91 6.49 -12.61
N SER A 93 -27.56 5.92 -13.77
CA SER A 93 -28.54 5.41 -14.76
C SER A 93 -28.96 3.96 -14.53
N GLY A 94 -28.56 3.35 -13.41
CA GLY A 94 -28.95 1.99 -13.04
C GLY A 94 -28.01 0.88 -13.53
N GLY A 95 -26.93 1.24 -14.25
CA GLY A 95 -25.90 0.29 -14.64
C GLY A 95 -24.79 0.16 -13.60
N PHE A 96 -23.74 -0.56 -13.99
CA PHE A 96 -22.53 -0.71 -13.17
C PHE A 96 -21.31 -0.23 -13.94
N ILE A 97 -20.50 0.59 -13.29
CA ILE A 97 -19.22 1.04 -13.86
C ILE A 97 -18.13 0.14 -13.31
N ALA A 98 -17.47 -0.61 -14.21
CA ALA A 98 -16.43 -1.53 -13.84
C ALA A 98 -15.22 -0.81 -13.22
N GLY A 99 -14.65 -1.41 -12.19
CA GLY A 99 -13.40 -0.93 -11.62
C GLY A 99 -12.20 -1.35 -12.44
N LYS A 100 -11.05 -0.79 -12.07
CA LYS A 100 -9.76 -1.14 -12.64
C LYS A 100 -8.80 -1.44 -11.49
N ASP A 101 -8.20 -2.63 -11.53
CA ASP A 101 -7.21 -3.01 -10.52
C ASP A 101 -5.92 -2.22 -10.74
N TYR A 102 -5.82 -1.06 -10.16
CA TYR A 102 -4.64 -0.19 -10.25
C TYR A 102 -3.82 -0.16 -8.95
N ILE A 103 -4.47 -0.39 -7.81
CA ILE A 103 -3.84 -0.30 -6.48
C ILE A 103 -2.87 -1.47 -6.27
N ASN A 104 -3.35 -2.70 -6.48
CA ASN A 104 -2.56 -3.89 -6.18
C ASN A 104 -1.25 -3.98 -6.96
N PRO A 105 -1.22 -3.75 -8.29
CA PRO A 105 0.05 -3.78 -9.02
C PRO A 105 1.04 -2.72 -8.56
N ALA A 106 0.57 -1.51 -8.22
CA ALA A 106 1.43 -0.43 -7.77
C ALA A 106 2.09 -0.76 -6.43
N ILE A 107 1.32 -1.27 -5.48
CA ILE A 107 1.83 -1.60 -4.15
C ILE A 107 2.68 -2.86 -4.16
N LYS A 108 2.39 -3.82 -5.03
CA LYS A 108 3.20 -5.04 -5.17
C LYS A 108 4.65 -4.69 -5.49
N GLY A 109 4.89 -3.76 -6.41
CA GLY A 109 6.25 -3.32 -6.73
C GLY A 109 6.99 -2.76 -5.53
N ILE A 110 6.31 -1.97 -4.70
CA ILE A 110 6.90 -1.39 -3.50
C ILE A 110 7.24 -2.46 -2.46
N PHE A 111 6.35 -3.44 -2.25
CA PHE A 111 6.62 -4.54 -1.32
C PHE A 111 7.75 -5.44 -1.81
N ASP A 112 7.82 -5.70 -3.11
CA ASP A 112 8.90 -6.50 -3.68
C ASP A 112 10.26 -5.82 -3.45
N ASP A 113 10.34 -4.51 -3.64
CA ASP A 113 11.56 -3.73 -3.37
C ASP A 113 11.93 -3.76 -1.89
N LEU A 114 10.94 -3.59 -1.02
CA LEU A 114 11.17 -3.66 0.43
C LEU A 114 11.73 -5.02 0.84
N LEU A 115 11.14 -6.10 0.35
CA LEU A 115 11.57 -7.46 0.67
C LEU A 115 12.98 -7.73 0.15
N ASN A 116 13.30 -7.29 -1.07
CA ASN A 116 14.62 -7.46 -1.65
C ASN A 116 15.69 -6.71 -0.86
N ASN A 117 15.41 -5.49 -0.44
CA ASN A 117 16.35 -4.69 0.34
C ASN A 117 16.52 -5.27 1.75
N ALA A 118 15.45 -5.71 2.38
CA ALA A 118 15.52 -6.37 3.68
C ALA A 118 16.34 -7.66 3.59
N TRP A 119 16.14 -8.44 2.55
CA TRP A 119 16.87 -9.67 2.32
C TRP A 119 18.37 -9.42 2.15
N LYS A 120 18.75 -8.41 1.37
CA LYS A 120 20.15 -8.02 1.19
C LYS A 120 20.81 -7.68 2.52
N GLU A 121 20.14 -6.96 3.39
CA GLU A 121 20.69 -6.63 4.70
C GLU A 121 20.86 -7.85 5.60
N VAL A 122 20.01 -8.86 5.45
CA VAL A 122 20.09 -10.09 6.24
C VAL A 122 21.29 -10.94 5.84
N ILE A 123 21.63 -10.99 4.55
CA ILE A 123 22.70 -11.85 4.05
C ILE A 123 24.07 -11.15 3.95
N GLU A 124 24.10 -9.83 4.11
CA GLU A 124 25.34 -9.05 4.24
C GLU A 124 25.71 -8.91 5.73
#